data_5d8b19b7b934c68fd2ae05d15e998a29
#
_entry.id   5d8b19b7b934c68fd2ae05d15e998a29
#
_cell.length_a   1.000
_cell.length_b   1.000
_cell.length_c   1.000
_cell.angle_alpha   90.00
_cell.angle_beta   90.00
_cell.angle_gamma   90.00
#
_symmetry.space_group_name_H-M   'P 1'
#
loop_
_entity.id
_entity.type
_entity.pdbx_description
1 polymer ?
#
loop_
_entity_poly.entity_id
_entity_poly.type
_entity_poly.pdbx_seq_one_letter_code
_entity_poly.pdbx_strand_id
1 'polypeptide(L)'
;LQLVSLHECAHIISFKLYASDISQLGKRMDAIYGRFPEGSEQLADCMASAMGADISRSGYRTKNCTGARADAARKVLAGQKP
;
A
#
# COMPACT_ATOMS: atom_id res chain seq x y z
N LEU A 1 -7.49 -15.28 -4.28
CA LEU A 1 -6.46 -14.33 -4.70
C LEU A 1 -5.27 -14.40 -3.74
N GLN A 2 -4.08 -14.46 -4.29
CA GLN A 2 -2.86 -14.61 -3.49
C GLN A 2 -2.36 -13.23 -3.06
N LEU A 3 -2.12 -13.09 -1.76
CA LEU A 3 -1.60 -11.85 -1.18
C LEU A 3 -0.28 -11.41 -1.84
N VAL A 4 0.67 -12.34 -2.02
CA VAL A 4 1.97 -12.00 -2.58
C VAL A 4 1.86 -11.40 -3.97
N SER A 5 1.06 -12.00 -4.86
CA SER A 5 0.87 -11.49 -6.22
C SER A 5 0.21 -10.12 -6.23
N LEU A 6 -0.81 -9.91 -5.41
CA LEU A 6 -1.51 -8.63 -5.34
C LEU A 6 -0.64 -7.55 -4.69
N HIS A 7 0.15 -7.92 -3.68
CA HIS A 7 1.12 -7.02 -3.05
C HIS A 7 2.14 -6.51 -4.07
N GLU A 8 2.69 -7.41 -4.89
CA GLU A 8 3.66 -7.03 -5.93
C GLU A 8 3.02 -6.15 -7.01
N CYS A 9 1.80 -6.46 -7.43
CA CYS A 9 1.05 -5.59 -8.34
C CYS A 9 0.84 -4.20 -7.75
N ALA A 10 0.56 -4.12 -6.47
CA ALA A 10 0.37 -2.85 -5.78
C ALA A 10 1.63 -2.00 -5.81
N HIS A 11 2.82 -2.60 -5.64
CA HIS A 11 4.08 -1.88 -5.78
C HIS A 11 4.24 -1.28 -7.17
N ILE A 12 3.93 -2.03 -8.21
CA ILE A 12 4.02 -1.55 -9.59
C ILE A 12 3.10 -0.34 -9.79
N ILE A 13 1.87 -0.43 -9.31
CA ILE A 13 0.88 0.66 -9.43
C ILE A 13 1.38 1.91 -8.70
N SER A 14 1.85 1.78 -7.46
CA SER A 14 2.31 2.92 -6.68
C SER A 14 3.58 3.55 -7.26
N PHE A 15 4.51 2.75 -7.76
CA PHE A 15 5.72 3.27 -8.40
C PHE A 15 5.38 4.08 -9.66
N LYS A 16 4.46 3.60 -10.47
CA LYS A 16 4.01 4.34 -11.66
C LYS A 16 3.36 5.66 -11.29
N LEU A 17 2.52 5.65 -10.27
CA LEU A 17 1.83 6.86 -9.81
C LEU A 17 2.82 7.95 -9.39
N TYR A 18 3.91 7.58 -8.74
CA TYR A 18 4.94 8.50 -8.27
C TYR A 18 6.11 8.66 -9.26
N ALA A 19 5.92 8.21 -10.52
CA ALA A 19 6.92 8.28 -11.58
C ALA A 19 8.28 7.71 -11.14
N SER A 20 8.25 6.63 -10.38
CA SER A 20 9.43 5.94 -9.82
C SER A 20 10.23 6.77 -8.81
N ASP A 21 9.68 7.85 -8.30
CA ASP A 21 10.27 8.61 -7.19
C ASP A 21 10.00 7.89 -5.88
N ILE A 22 10.84 6.92 -5.57
CA ILE A 22 10.70 6.06 -4.39
C ILE A 22 10.81 6.87 -3.10
N SER A 23 11.64 7.91 -3.10
CA SER A 23 11.81 8.77 -1.93
C SER A 23 10.52 9.52 -1.58
N GLN A 24 9.86 10.11 -2.57
CA GLN A 24 8.59 10.81 -2.35
C GLN A 24 7.50 9.84 -1.90
N LEU A 25 7.40 8.69 -2.57
CA LEU A 25 6.45 7.64 -2.21
C LEU A 25 6.66 7.20 -0.77
N GLY A 26 7.90 6.89 -0.40
CA GLY A 26 8.22 6.42 0.94
C GLY A 26 7.86 7.43 2.02
N LYS A 27 8.23 8.69 1.83
CA LYS A 27 7.92 9.75 2.80
C LYS A 27 6.42 9.93 2.99
N ARG A 28 5.66 9.94 1.91
CA ARG A 28 4.21 10.12 1.97
C ARG A 28 3.53 8.93 2.67
N MET A 29 3.96 7.73 2.33
CA MET A 29 3.37 6.52 2.91
C MET A 29 3.75 6.34 4.38
N ASP A 30 4.97 6.71 4.76
CA ASP A 30 5.37 6.71 6.17
C ASP A 30 4.51 7.67 7.00
N ALA A 31 4.12 8.80 6.42
CA ALA A 31 3.25 9.76 7.10
C ALA A 31 1.84 9.21 7.33
N ILE A 32 1.34 8.38 6.41
CA ILE A 32 -0.02 7.82 6.48
C ILE A 32 -0.06 6.53 7.31
N TYR A 33 0.91 5.63 7.07
CA TYR A 33 0.89 4.27 7.61
C TYR A 33 1.82 4.05 8.79
N GLY A 34 2.80 4.95 8.98
CA GLY A 34 3.89 4.74 9.92
C GLY A 34 5.10 4.11 9.24
N ARG A 35 6.22 4.10 9.95
CA ARG A 35 7.52 3.70 9.40
C ARG A 35 7.89 2.25 9.66
N PHE A 36 7.20 1.58 10.56
CA PHE A 36 7.54 0.24 10.99
C PHE A 36 6.30 -0.66 11.00
N PRO A 37 6.14 -1.54 10.01
CA PRO A 37 6.97 -1.67 8.79
C PRO A 37 6.83 -0.45 7.87
N GLU A 38 7.72 -0.35 6.87
CA GLU A 38 7.75 0.77 5.95
C GLU A 38 6.35 1.08 5.37
N GLY A 39 6.04 2.38 5.29
CA GLY A 39 4.71 2.80 4.85
C GLY A 39 4.35 2.32 3.45
N SER A 40 5.32 2.30 2.52
CA SER A 40 5.08 1.79 1.16
C SER A 40 4.71 0.31 1.15
N GLU A 41 5.25 -0.49 2.07
CA GLU A 41 4.90 -1.89 2.21
C GLU A 41 3.50 -2.06 2.81
N GLN A 42 3.15 -1.23 3.78
CA GLN A 42 1.81 -1.23 4.35
C GLN A 42 0.76 -0.77 3.33
N LEU A 43 1.10 0.22 2.50
CA LEU A 43 0.25 0.64 1.39
C LEU A 43 -0.04 -0.54 0.47
N ALA A 44 1.01 -1.27 0.07
CA ALA A 44 0.86 -2.42 -0.82
C ALA A 44 -0.06 -3.49 -0.23
N ASP A 45 0.06 -3.76 1.07
CA ASP A 45 -0.85 -4.68 1.76
C ASP A 45 -2.29 -4.18 1.76
N CYS A 46 -2.50 -2.90 2.03
CA CYS A 46 -3.85 -2.33 2.04
C CYS A 46 -4.46 -2.28 0.64
N MET A 47 -3.66 -2.04 -0.39
CA MET A 47 -4.12 -2.15 -1.78
C MET A 47 -4.50 -3.59 -2.11
N ALA A 48 -3.66 -4.55 -1.71
CA ALA A 48 -3.96 -5.97 -1.91
C ALA A 48 -5.26 -6.37 -1.19
N SER A 49 -5.45 -5.88 0.04
CA SER A 49 -6.69 -6.10 0.79
C SER A 49 -7.91 -5.54 0.06
N ALA A 50 -7.79 -4.34 -0.51
CA ALA A 50 -8.86 -3.73 -1.29
C ALA A 50 -9.19 -4.56 -2.55
N MET A 51 -8.21 -5.31 -3.06
CA MET A 51 -8.39 -6.22 -4.19
C MET A 51 -8.85 -7.62 -3.78
N GLY A 52 -9.10 -7.85 -2.49
CA GLY A 52 -9.66 -9.10 -1.99
C GLY A 52 -8.69 -10.05 -1.29
N ALA A 53 -7.43 -9.65 -1.09
CA ALA A 53 -6.45 -10.49 -0.40
C ALA A 53 -6.67 -10.50 1.11
N ASP A 54 -6.26 -11.60 1.76
CA ASP A 54 -6.27 -11.72 3.21
C ASP A 54 -4.91 -11.26 3.77
N ILE A 55 -4.86 -10.06 4.33
CA ILE A 55 -3.62 -9.49 4.87
C ILE A 55 -3.24 -10.04 6.24
N SER A 56 -4.07 -10.87 6.87
CA SER A 56 -3.72 -11.50 8.13
C SER A 56 -2.45 -12.36 8.02
N ARG A 57 -2.11 -12.76 6.81
CA ARG A 57 -0.92 -13.57 6.50
C ARG A 57 0.28 -12.74 6.03
N SER A 58 0.17 -11.42 6.09
CA SER A 58 1.26 -10.55 5.63
C SER A 58 2.50 -10.70 6.51
N GLY A 59 3.65 -10.87 5.87
CA GLY A 59 4.94 -10.86 6.56
C GLY A 59 5.30 -9.49 7.12
N TYR A 60 4.67 -8.43 6.65
CA TYR A 60 4.87 -7.07 7.14
C TYR A 60 4.02 -6.74 8.37
N ARG A 61 3.16 -7.65 8.78
CA ARG A 61 2.31 -7.49 9.96
C ARG A 61 1.44 -6.24 9.93
N THR A 62 1.00 -5.85 8.75
CA THR A 62 0.07 -4.73 8.58
C THR A 62 -1.23 -5.05 9.33
N LYS A 63 -1.57 -4.22 10.32
CA LYS A 63 -2.62 -4.56 11.27
C LYS A 63 -4.02 -4.24 10.79
N ASN A 64 -4.18 -3.12 10.12
CA ASN A 64 -5.51 -2.72 9.64
C ASN A 64 -5.39 -1.88 8.39
N CYS A 65 -6.45 -1.93 7.59
CA CYS A 65 -6.60 -1.12 6.38
C CYS A 65 -7.96 -0.42 6.46
N THR A 66 -8.10 0.46 7.45
CA THR A 66 -9.33 1.21 7.70
C THR A 66 -9.04 2.71 7.75
N GLY A 67 -10.09 3.54 7.67
CA GLY A 67 -9.96 4.98 7.75
C GLY A 67 -9.00 5.54 6.69
N ALA A 68 -8.07 6.39 7.11
CA ALA A 68 -7.11 7.05 6.22
C ALA A 68 -6.24 6.05 5.46
N ARG A 69 -5.91 4.92 6.07
CA ARG A 69 -5.12 3.87 5.44
C ARG A 69 -5.87 3.24 4.27
N ALA A 70 -7.14 2.91 4.46
CA ALA A 70 -7.98 2.36 3.40
C ALA A 70 -8.22 3.40 2.30
N ASP A 71 -8.46 4.65 2.68
CA ASP A 71 -8.69 5.74 1.73
C ASP A 71 -7.47 5.97 0.84
N ALA A 72 -6.27 5.98 1.43
CA ALA A 72 -5.04 6.14 0.68
C ALA A 72 -4.85 5.01 -0.34
N ALA A 73 -5.09 3.76 0.07
CA ALA A 73 -4.98 2.61 -0.81
C ALA A 73 -5.96 2.72 -1.99
N ARG A 74 -7.20 3.11 -1.73
CA ARG A 74 -8.21 3.29 -2.78
C ARG A 74 -7.82 4.40 -3.75
N LYS A 75 -7.28 5.52 -3.24
CA LYS A 75 -6.82 6.62 -4.09
C LYS A 75 -5.71 6.16 -5.02
N VAL A 76 -4.71 5.47 -4.50
CA VAL A 76 -3.60 4.97 -5.31
C VAL A 76 -4.10 4.01 -6.39
N LEU A 77 -5.02 3.10 -6.04
CA LEU A 77 -5.64 2.20 -7.02
C LEU A 77 -6.41 2.96 -8.12
N ALA A 78 -6.95 4.12 -7.79
CA ALA A 78 -7.65 4.98 -8.75
C ALA A 78 -6.72 5.93 -9.51
N GLY A 79 -5.40 5.85 -9.28
CA GLY A 79 -4.43 6.71 -9.93
C GLY A 79 -4.32 8.09 -9.33
N GLN A 80 -4.70 8.24 -8.07
CA GLN A 80 -4.68 9.51 -7.36
C GLN A 80 -3.67 9.47 -6.21
N LYS A 81 -2.85 10.50 -6.08
CA LYS A 81 -1.95 10.63 -4.94
C LYS A 81 -2.72 11.02 -3.69
N PRO A 82 -2.59 10.24 -2.60
CA PRO A 82 -3.25 10.59 -1.35
C PRO A 82 -2.62 11.78 -0.65
#